data_251b468065f2a50c41cb9f5304824004
#
_entry.id   251b468065f2a50c41cb9f5304824004
#
_cell.length_a   1.000
_cell.length_b   1.000
_cell.length_c   1.000
_cell.angle_alpha   90.00
_cell.angle_beta   90.00
_cell.angle_gamma   90.00
#
_symmetry.space_group_name_H-M   'P 1'
#
loop_
_entity.id
_entity.type
_entity.pdbx_description
1 polymer ?
#
loop_
_entity_poly.entity_id
_entity_poly.type
_entity_poly.pdbx_seq_one_letter_code
_entity_poly.pdbx_strand_id
1 'polypeptide(L)'
;MRHRLFIPAATALLFALAACTQDELADDSRLSKEEYPIVIHATGLSVEATPQAAPSTRTTVDGDWQGVTSVALKIGDAVKEYTVTATDADGYKSATLTSNDPYYWISRNPITVSAWWPLDDTDITQMPAVKVAEDQSKLADFQKSDFISAENQTVKFDDPTLGFTHRTARVAIELKPGTGFTSVAGAMVSLVSLSADNGNPTAIKTYNASGNTYEALTAPQTIAAGKPFVKVELGGGTFYFRPQNNVVLEAGSRYKYTVKVNTTGLTLEGCTIGNWTDGGGESGEAEDLGYIYDSNTKTYTVYNADGLLAWNEASQKDESINCTLTADIDMTGKEWTRSDIFTFYSGVFNGQGHRITGFNSSAMNNTGFLGSLLSERGVIKNLQLIDVNLYGSSGNTAGIVGRNHGQIIACSVTGKISA
;
A
#
# COMPACT_ATOMS: atom_id res chain seq x y z
N MET A 1 -1.17 72.78 -51.76
CA MET A 1 -0.26 72.15 -50.75
C MET A 1 -0.42 70.69 -50.89
N ARG A 2 0.69 69.95 -51.13
CA ARG A 2 0.70 68.57 -51.59
C ARG A 2 0.55 67.58 -50.40
N HIS A 3 -0.50 66.76 -50.44
CA HIS A 3 -0.62 65.59 -49.54
C HIS A 3 0.17 64.41 -50.18
N ARG A 4 1.14 63.87 -49.47
CA ARG A 4 1.80 62.62 -49.79
C ARG A 4 1.11 61.47 -49.12
N LEU A 5 0.49 60.60 -49.92
CA LEU A 5 0.05 59.26 -49.42
C LEU A 5 1.26 58.35 -49.34
N PHE A 6 1.39 57.70 -48.14
CA PHE A 6 2.28 56.57 -47.99
C PHE A 6 1.46 55.28 -48.13
N ILE A 7 1.82 54.48 -49.11
CA ILE A 7 1.30 53.11 -49.34
C ILE A 7 2.31 52.15 -48.70
N PRO A 8 1.92 51.24 -47.79
CA PRO A 8 2.79 50.17 -47.36
C PRO A 8 2.79 49.08 -48.46
N ALA A 9 3.96 48.67 -48.89
CA ALA A 9 4.17 47.58 -49.83
C ALA A 9 3.94 46.23 -49.11
N ALA A 10 2.90 45.51 -49.48
CA ALA A 10 2.70 44.12 -49.15
C ALA A 10 3.58 43.27 -50.08
N THR A 11 4.60 42.62 -49.50
CA THR A 11 5.43 41.66 -50.22
C THR A 11 4.67 40.33 -50.29
N ALA A 12 4.05 40.08 -51.45
CA ALA A 12 3.49 38.79 -51.80
C ALA A 12 4.64 37.86 -52.22
N LEU A 13 4.91 36.83 -51.47
CA LEU A 13 5.83 35.76 -51.82
C LEU A 13 5.10 34.81 -52.79
N LEU A 14 5.39 34.91 -54.06
CA LEU A 14 4.94 33.96 -55.09
C LEU A 14 5.75 32.67 -54.94
N PHE A 15 5.11 31.59 -54.55
CA PHE A 15 5.62 30.25 -54.76
C PHE A 15 5.46 29.89 -56.24
N ALA A 16 6.58 29.77 -56.94
CA ALA A 16 6.62 29.23 -58.30
C ALA A 16 6.34 27.73 -58.25
N LEU A 17 5.18 27.31 -58.75
CA LEU A 17 4.90 25.91 -59.07
C LEU A 17 5.76 25.51 -60.27
N ALA A 18 6.87 24.86 -60.05
CA ALA A 18 7.57 24.09 -61.07
C ALA A 18 6.82 22.76 -61.26
N ALA A 19 6.02 22.66 -62.28
CA ALA A 19 5.51 21.41 -62.79
C ALA A 19 6.69 20.63 -63.41
N CYS A 20 7.16 19.59 -62.69
CA CYS A 20 7.97 18.53 -63.28
C CYS A 20 7.12 17.31 -63.54
N THR A 21 7.16 16.91 -64.78
CA THR A 21 6.62 15.75 -65.45
C THR A 21 6.67 14.44 -64.66
N GLN A 22 5.62 13.66 -64.94
CA GLN A 22 5.51 12.25 -64.61
C GLN A 22 6.80 11.48 -64.88
N ASP A 23 7.30 10.76 -63.87
CA ASP A 23 7.55 9.33 -64.04
C ASP A 23 7.81 8.69 -62.66
N GLU A 24 7.41 7.42 -62.56
CA GLU A 24 7.53 6.46 -61.46
C GLU A 24 6.52 6.62 -60.33
N LEU A 25 5.75 5.58 -60.16
CA LEU A 25 5.06 5.18 -58.94
C LEU A 25 6.11 5.00 -57.81
N ALA A 26 6.71 6.07 -57.33
CA ALA A 26 7.45 6.12 -56.12
C ALA A 26 6.45 5.84 -54.98
N ASP A 27 6.74 4.86 -54.20
CA ASP A 27 6.06 4.50 -52.97
C ASP A 27 5.84 5.79 -52.17
N ASP A 28 4.60 6.35 -52.22
CA ASP A 28 4.19 7.66 -51.65
C ASP A 28 4.30 7.65 -50.10
N SER A 29 4.81 6.55 -49.53
CA SER A 29 5.07 6.34 -48.11
C SER A 29 6.47 6.79 -47.65
N ARG A 30 7.45 7.00 -48.56
CA ARG A 30 8.83 7.36 -48.17
C ARG A 30 8.98 8.86 -48.00
N LEU A 31 9.56 9.25 -46.88
CA LEU A 31 9.91 10.65 -46.57
C LEU A 31 11.40 10.90 -46.77
N SER A 32 11.77 12.16 -47.01
CA SER A 32 13.17 12.58 -47.12
C SER A 32 13.90 12.29 -45.79
N LYS A 33 15.13 11.82 -45.90
CA LYS A 33 15.93 11.47 -44.74
C LYS A 33 16.21 12.73 -43.89
N GLU A 34 15.93 12.64 -42.59
CA GLU A 34 16.18 13.71 -41.60
C GLU A 34 15.37 15.01 -41.80
N GLU A 35 14.28 14.96 -42.55
CA GLU A 35 13.43 16.13 -42.78
C GLU A 35 12.32 16.25 -41.73
N TYR A 36 11.80 15.13 -41.23
CA TYR A 36 10.64 15.08 -40.33
C TYR A 36 11.03 14.50 -38.96
N PRO A 37 11.50 15.35 -37.99
CA PRO A 37 11.81 14.87 -36.64
C PRO A 37 10.54 14.34 -35.97
N ILE A 38 10.69 13.26 -35.18
CA ILE A 38 9.61 12.71 -34.40
C ILE A 38 9.43 13.60 -33.18
N VAL A 39 8.28 14.24 -33.09
CA VAL A 39 7.77 14.99 -31.95
C VAL A 39 6.54 14.26 -31.45
N ILE A 40 6.49 13.90 -30.17
CA ILE A 40 5.40 13.12 -29.59
C ILE A 40 4.52 14.01 -28.73
N HIS A 41 3.21 13.82 -28.83
CA HIS A 41 2.24 14.38 -27.90
C HIS A 41 1.93 13.35 -26.81
N ALA A 42 2.41 13.59 -25.58
CA ALA A 42 2.24 12.71 -24.45
C ALA A 42 0.94 13.04 -23.68
N THR A 43 0.17 12.00 -23.35
CA THR A 43 -1.12 12.09 -22.65
C THR A 43 -1.26 10.95 -21.63
N GLY A 44 -2.43 10.80 -21.00
CA GLY A 44 -2.83 9.59 -20.28
C GLY A 44 -2.60 9.59 -18.78
N LEU A 45 -2.00 10.65 -18.19
CA LEU A 45 -1.80 10.76 -16.75
C LEU A 45 -2.94 11.46 -16.01
N SER A 46 -3.98 11.95 -16.71
CA SER A 46 -5.05 12.74 -16.12
C SER A 46 -5.86 11.92 -15.12
N VAL A 47 -5.83 12.35 -13.87
CA VAL A 47 -6.74 11.89 -12.81
C VAL A 47 -8.00 12.75 -12.91
N GLU A 48 -9.19 12.14 -12.97
CA GLU A 48 -10.42 12.91 -12.77
C GLU A 48 -10.38 13.53 -11.36
N ALA A 49 -10.53 14.85 -11.30
CA ALA A 49 -10.49 15.60 -10.06
C ALA A 49 -11.67 15.16 -9.17
N THR A 50 -11.40 14.36 -8.15
CA THR A 50 -12.29 14.34 -7.00
C THR A 50 -12.23 15.73 -6.34
N PRO A 51 -13.36 16.37 -6.02
CA PRO A 51 -13.38 17.71 -5.40
C PRO A 51 -12.96 17.61 -3.94
N GLN A 52 -11.68 17.52 -3.71
CA GLN A 52 -11.10 17.70 -2.41
C GLN A 52 -9.85 18.54 -2.61
N ALA A 53 -9.89 19.77 -2.05
CA ALA A 53 -8.82 20.74 -2.13
C ALA A 53 -7.56 20.27 -1.40
N ALA A 54 -6.86 19.30 -2.00
CA ALA A 54 -5.45 19.12 -1.73
C ALA A 54 -4.68 20.12 -2.60
N PRO A 55 -3.63 20.76 -2.11
CA PRO A 55 -2.77 21.54 -2.96
C PRO A 55 -2.30 20.65 -4.11
N SER A 56 -2.55 21.07 -5.36
CA SER A 56 -2.08 20.33 -6.54
C SER A 56 -0.57 20.25 -6.45
N THR A 57 -0.05 19.04 -6.40
CA THR A 57 1.38 18.80 -6.21
C THR A 57 2.17 19.06 -7.49
N ARG A 58 1.46 19.26 -8.62
CA ARG A 58 2.02 19.52 -9.96
C ARG A 58 3.04 18.47 -10.38
N THR A 59 2.67 17.20 -10.27
CA THR A 59 3.50 16.06 -10.66
C THR A 59 2.66 14.94 -11.25
N THR A 60 3.32 13.93 -11.83
CA THR A 60 2.68 12.75 -12.42
C THR A 60 1.70 12.06 -11.48
N VAL A 61 1.98 12.03 -10.18
CA VAL A 61 1.10 11.44 -9.14
C VAL A 61 -0.31 12.03 -9.18
N ASP A 62 -0.46 13.28 -9.57
CA ASP A 62 -1.74 13.98 -9.70
C ASP A 62 -2.12 14.25 -11.17
N GLY A 63 -1.48 13.54 -12.11
CA GLY A 63 -1.76 13.65 -13.54
C GLY A 63 -1.16 14.89 -14.21
N ASP A 64 -0.14 15.50 -13.64
CA ASP A 64 0.49 16.73 -14.08
C ASP A 64 1.91 16.45 -14.61
N TRP A 65 2.20 16.94 -15.81
CA TRP A 65 3.49 16.74 -16.47
C TRP A 65 4.58 17.71 -16.05
N GLN A 66 4.29 18.73 -15.24
CA GLN A 66 5.30 19.74 -14.85
C GLN A 66 6.51 19.19 -14.11
N GLY A 67 6.34 18.07 -13.38
CA GLY A 67 7.43 17.44 -12.64
C GLY A 67 8.37 16.58 -13.47
N VAL A 68 8.07 16.33 -14.73
CA VAL A 68 8.86 15.50 -15.64
C VAL A 68 9.64 16.40 -16.60
N THR A 69 10.96 16.31 -16.57
CA THR A 69 11.84 17.11 -17.45
C THR A 69 12.28 16.37 -18.70
N SER A 70 12.43 15.05 -18.60
CA SER A 70 12.80 14.19 -19.73
C SER A 70 12.21 12.79 -19.58
N VAL A 71 12.10 12.08 -20.69
CA VAL A 71 11.71 10.67 -20.77
C VAL A 71 12.67 9.93 -21.70
N ALA A 72 12.88 8.64 -21.46
CA ALA A 72 13.49 7.75 -22.43
C ALA A 72 12.44 7.37 -23.49
N LEU A 73 12.79 7.42 -24.76
CA LEU A 73 11.95 7.05 -25.89
C LEU A 73 12.66 6.01 -26.73
N LYS A 74 12.02 4.85 -26.93
CA LYS A 74 12.55 3.69 -27.62
C LYS A 74 11.80 3.46 -28.94
N ILE A 75 12.57 3.36 -30.04
CA ILE A 75 12.07 2.93 -31.35
C ILE A 75 13.02 1.84 -31.87
N GLY A 76 12.50 0.63 -32.11
CA GLY A 76 13.33 -0.53 -32.38
C GLY A 76 14.24 -0.87 -31.19
N ASP A 77 15.53 -1.03 -31.44
CA ASP A 77 16.52 -1.33 -30.39
C ASP A 77 17.20 -0.08 -29.83
N ALA A 78 16.98 1.08 -30.41
CA ALA A 78 17.62 2.33 -29.99
C ALA A 78 16.73 3.06 -28.96
N VAL A 79 17.39 3.73 -28.01
CA VAL A 79 16.75 4.59 -27.01
C VAL A 79 17.41 5.97 -27.05
N LYS A 80 16.59 7.01 -27.01
CA LYS A 80 17.02 8.40 -26.94
C LYS A 80 16.29 9.14 -25.83
N GLU A 81 16.94 10.14 -25.26
CA GLU A 81 16.31 11.04 -24.31
C GLU A 81 15.51 12.11 -25.06
N TYR A 82 14.28 12.32 -24.58
CA TYR A 82 13.39 13.36 -25.06
C TYR A 82 13.05 14.31 -23.92
N THR A 83 13.22 15.60 -24.17
CA THR A 83 12.81 16.68 -23.26
C THR A 83 11.30 16.79 -23.24
N VAL A 84 10.75 16.95 -22.04
CA VAL A 84 9.31 17.11 -21.79
C VAL A 84 8.98 18.59 -21.63
N THR A 85 8.03 19.08 -22.43
CA THR A 85 7.45 20.41 -22.26
C THR A 85 5.97 20.25 -21.95
N ALA A 86 5.59 20.44 -20.69
CA ALA A 86 4.21 20.33 -20.24
C ALA A 86 3.33 21.44 -20.83
N THR A 87 2.09 21.11 -21.23
CA THR A 87 1.17 22.00 -21.91
C THR A 87 0.35 22.81 -20.89
N ASP A 88 0.58 24.12 -20.81
CA ASP A 88 -0.13 25.00 -19.86
C ASP A 88 -1.62 25.15 -20.20
N ALA A 89 -1.95 25.13 -21.50
CA ALA A 89 -3.32 25.37 -21.99
C ALA A 89 -4.36 24.33 -21.49
N ASP A 90 -3.95 23.13 -21.15
CA ASP A 90 -4.82 22.07 -20.61
C ASP A 90 -4.62 21.82 -19.10
N GLY A 91 -3.90 22.70 -18.42
CA GLY A 91 -3.56 22.57 -17.00
C GLY A 91 -2.50 21.50 -16.76
N TYR A 92 -1.56 21.34 -17.70
CA TYR A 92 -0.41 20.42 -17.66
C TYR A 92 -0.78 18.93 -17.74
N LYS A 93 -1.95 18.61 -18.27
CA LYS A 93 -2.42 17.23 -18.43
C LYS A 93 -1.82 16.51 -19.62
N SER A 94 -1.18 17.26 -20.52
CA SER A 94 -0.41 16.73 -21.64
C SER A 94 0.97 17.39 -21.74
N ALA A 95 1.84 16.81 -22.55
CA ALA A 95 3.16 17.34 -22.80
C ALA A 95 3.60 17.09 -24.25
N THR A 96 4.54 17.91 -24.72
CA THR A 96 5.23 17.71 -25.99
C THR A 96 6.64 17.16 -25.69
N LEU A 97 6.99 16.06 -26.34
CA LEU A 97 8.28 15.41 -26.24
C LEU A 97 9.13 15.76 -27.47
N THR A 98 10.29 16.40 -27.24
CA THR A 98 11.24 16.81 -28.26
C THR A 98 12.65 16.38 -27.90
N SER A 99 13.56 16.30 -28.88
CA SER A 99 14.97 16.02 -28.62
C SER A 99 15.88 16.87 -29.51
N ASN A 100 17.08 17.18 -28.99
CA ASN A 100 18.14 17.79 -29.82
C ASN A 100 18.81 16.76 -30.76
N ASP A 101 18.64 15.47 -30.47
CA ASP A 101 19.01 14.34 -31.33
C ASP A 101 17.76 13.45 -31.56
N PRO A 102 16.76 13.90 -32.34
CA PRO A 102 15.51 13.20 -32.50
C PRO A 102 15.65 11.94 -33.35
N TYR A 103 14.65 11.06 -33.27
CA TYR A 103 14.36 10.14 -34.35
C TYR A 103 13.67 10.90 -35.49
N TYR A 104 13.74 10.33 -36.68
CA TYR A 104 13.10 10.91 -37.88
C TYR A 104 12.13 9.92 -38.51
N TRP A 105 11.00 10.42 -38.98
CA TRP A 105 10.10 9.65 -39.81
C TRP A 105 10.78 9.31 -41.12
N ILE A 106 10.84 8.02 -41.44
CA ILE A 106 11.39 7.52 -42.73
C ILE A 106 10.28 7.19 -43.72
N SER A 107 9.05 7.07 -43.24
CA SER A 107 7.83 6.86 -44.02
C SER A 107 6.63 7.37 -43.22
N ARG A 108 5.46 7.44 -43.87
CA ARG A 108 4.17 7.73 -43.20
C ARG A 108 3.56 6.53 -42.50
N ASN A 109 4.20 5.36 -42.56
CA ASN A 109 3.70 4.17 -41.88
C ASN A 109 3.78 4.34 -40.37
N PRO A 110 2.82 3.76 -39.64
CA PRO A 110 2.88 3.75 -38.18
C PRO A 110 4.16 3.10 -37.66
N ILE A 111 4.66 3.58 -36.53
CA ILE A 111 5.82 3.04 -35.83
C ILE A 111 5.42 2.53 -34.44
N THR A 112 6.19 1.59 -33.90
CA THR A 112 6.03 1.14 -32.52
C THR A 112 6.98 1.90 -31.63
N VAL A 113 6.45 2.52 -30.58
CA VAL A 113 7.17 3.37 -29.65
C VAL A 113 6.93 2.88 -28.23
N SER A 114 7.99 2.87 -27.42
CA SER A 114 7.91 2.78 -25.96
C SER A 114 8.59 3.99 -25.34
N ALA A 115 8.09 4.44 -24.18
CA ALA A 115 8.72 5.52 -23.44
C ALA A 115 8.51 5.30 -21.94
N TRP A 116 9.41 5.85 -21.09
CA TRP A 116 9.32 5.71 -19.65
C TRP A 116 9.99 6.86 -18.89
N TRP A 117 9.57 7.03 -17.65
CA TRP A 117 10.17 7.87 -16.64
C TRP A 117 9.95 7.19 -15.26
N PRO A 118 10.91 7.24 -14.33
CA PRO A 118 12.19 7.92 -14.40
C PRO A 118 13.21 7.24 -15.32
N LEU A 119 14.23 8.00 -15.72
CA LEU A 119 15.40 7.49 -16.40
C LEU A 119 16.37 6.89 -15.37
N ASP A 120 17.11 5.86 -15.78
CA ASP A 120 18.31 5.43 -15.03
C ASP A 120 19.50 6.31 -15.49
N ASP A 121 20.09 7.03 -14.54
CA ASP A 121 21.22 7.93 -14.83
C ASP A 121 22.45 7.18 -15.37
N THR A 122 22.51 5.87 -15.19
CA THR A 122 23.64 5.02 -15.60
C THR A 122 23.41 4.34 -16.93
N ASP A 123 22.17 3.97 -17.25
CA ASP A 123 21.80 3.28 -18.49
C ASP A 123 20.35 3.59 -18.89
N ILE A 124 20.17 4.49 -19.85
CA ILE A 124 18.84 4.82 -20.39
C ILE A 124 18.34 3.79 -21.42
N THR A 125 19.15 2.82 -21.83
CA THR A 125 18.80 1.90 -22.92
C THR A 125 17.78 0.84 -22.49
N GLN A 126 17.61 0.66 -21.19
CA GLN A 126 16.65 -0.28 -20.60
C GLN A 126 15.68 0.45 -19.67
N MET A 127 14.40 0.09 -19.76
CA MET A 127 13.44 0.53 -18.77
C MET A 127 13.77 -0.11 -17.42
N PRO A 128 14.00 0.70 -16.36
CA PRO A 128 14.36 0.16 -15.05
C PRO A 128 13.20 -0.61 -14.40
N ALA A 129 13.52 -1.44 -13.43
CA ALA A 129 12.50 -2.02 -12.55
C ALA A 129 11.84 -0.92 -11.71
N VAL A 130 10.54 -1.08 -11.43
CA VAL A 130 9.81 -0.15 -10.56
C VAL A 130 10.41 -0.19 -9.15
N LYS A 131 10.90 0.95 -8.67
CA LYS A 131 11.41 1.14 -7.32
C LYS A 131 10.76 2.36 -6.68
N VAL A 132 10.51 2.28 -5.38
CA VAL A 132 9.96 3.37 -4.59
C VAL A 132 10.85 3.69 -3.41
N ALA A 133 10.77 4.93 -2.90
CA ALA A 133 11.51 5.32 -1.71
C ALA A 133 10.96 4.62 -0.45
N GLU A 134 11.85 4.22 0.46
CA GLU A 134 11.51 3.68 1.77
C GLU A 134 10.85 4.73 2.67
N ASP A 135 11.35 5.93 2.64
CA ASP A 135 10.79 7.08 3.35
C ASP A 135 10.15 8.04 2.36
N GLN A 136 8.82 7.95 2.23
CA GLN A 136 8.01 8.85 1.42
C GLN A 136 7.32 9.93 2.26
N SER A 137 7.74 10.14 3.52
CA SER A 137 7.12 11.13 4.42
C SER A 137 7.23 12.57 3.93
N LYS A 138 8.18 12.85 3.05
CA LYS A 138 8.31 14.13 2.36
C LYS A 138 7.65 14.07 0.99
N LEU A 139 6.97 15.16 0.62
CA LEU A 139 6.32 15.29 -0.68
C LEU A 139 7.25 14.95 -1.86
N ALA A 140 8.48 15.46 -1.85
CA ALA A 140 9.43 15.21 -2.93
C ALA A 140 9.81 13.73 -3.10
N ASP A 141 9.95 12.99 -1.98
CA ASP A 141 10.30 11.58 -2.01
C ASP A 141 9.09 10.71 -2.44
N PHE A 142 7.88 11.09 -2.00
CA PHE A 142 6.63 10.52 -2.48
C PHE A 142 6.48 10.71 -4.00
N GLN A 143 6.66 11.93 -4.50
CA GLN A 143 6.55 12.24 -5.93
C GLN A 143 7.59 11.53 -6.79
N LYS A 144 8.85 11.45 -6.33
CA LYS A 144 9.92 10.74 -7.03
C LYS A 144 9.76 9.23 -7.05
N SER A 145 8.87 8.69 -6.22
CA SER A 145 8.55 7.26 -6.20
C SER A 145 7.59 6.84 -7.31
N ASP A 146 7.05 7.78 -8.08
CA ASP A 146 6.20 7.43 -9.23
C ASP A 146 7.04 6.91 -10.40
N PHE A 147 6.40 6.05 -11.19
CA PHE A 147 6.95 5.48 -12.40
C PHE A 147 5.86 5.41 -13.47
N ILE A 148 6.09 6.03 -14.61
CA ILE A 148 5.16 6.06 -15.73
C ILE A 148 5.78 5.46 -16.99
N SER A 149 5.00 4.77 -17.78
CA SER A 149 5.44 4.27 -19.09
C SER A 149 4.32 4.24 -20.11
N ALA A 150 4.74 4.23 -21.35
CA ALA A 150 3.94 3.86 -22.50
C ALA A 150 4.70 2.75 -23.22
N GLU A 151 4.12 1.57 -23.40
CA GLU A 151 4.83 0.41 -23.89
C GLU A 151 4.24 -0.12 -25.19
N ASN A 152 5.11 -0.30 -26.21
CA ASN A 152 4.79 -0.90 -27.50
C ASN A 152 3.54 -0.33 -28.16
N GLN A 153 3.33 0.98 -28.05
CA GLN A 153 2.18 1.65 -28.64
C GLN A 153 2.45 1.99 -30.12
N THR A 154 1.40 1.92 -30.90
CA THR A 154 1.43 2.30 -32.32
C THR A 154 1.22 3.80 -32.43
N VAL A 155 2.22 4.50 -32.94
CA VAL A 155 2.22 5.95 -33.19
C VAL A 155 2.14 6.23 -34.67
N LYS A 156 1.24 7.12 -35.08
CA LYS A 156 1.00 7.47 -36.46
C LYS A 156 1.67 8.80 -36.83
N PHE A 157 2.05 8.94 -38.09
CA PHE A 157 2.67 10.17 -38.60
C PHE A 157 1.76 11.39 -38.43
N ASP A 158 0.46 11.25 -38.71
CA ASP A 158 -0.51 12.35 -38.69
C ASP A 158 -1.06 12.61 -37.27
N ASP A 159 -0.85 11.68 -36.35
CA ASP A 159 -1.28 11.75 -34.95
C ASP A 159 -0.22 11.08 -34.03
N PRO A 160 0.89 11.79 -33.81
CA PRO A 160 2.01 11.25 -33.00
C PRO A 160 1.74 11.29 -31.49
N THR A 161 0.65 10.65 -31.05
CA THR A 161 0.22 10.62 -29.65
C THR A 161 0.69 9.34 -28.96
N LEU A 162 1.13 9.46 -27.69
CA LEU A 162 1.57 8.38 -26.83
C LEU A 162 0.89 8.49 -25.46
N GLY A 163 0.16 7.46 -25.06
CA GLY A 163 -0.56 7.39 -23.78
C GLY A 163 0.28 6.75 -22.69
N PHE A 164 0.59 7.49 -21.64
CA PHE A 164 1.33 6.99 -20.48
C PHE A 164 0.39 6.46 -19.40
N THR A 165 0.86 5.47 -18.68
CA THR A 165 0.18 4.88 -17.52
C THR A 165 1.14 4.75 -16.34
N HIS A 166 0.61 4.80 -15.11
CA HIS A 166 1.40 4.54 -13.91
C HIS A 166 1.79 3.07 -13.81
N ARG A 167 3.03 2.82 -13.41
CA ARG A 167 3.58 1.48 -13.14
C ARG A 167 3.60 1.16 -11.65
N THR A 168 3.38 2.16 -10.81
CA THR A 168 3.21 2.02 -9.36
C THR A 168 1.74 1.82 -8.99
N ALA A 169 1.49 1.29 -7.80
CA ALA A 169 0.19 1.33 -7.15
C ALA A 169 0.18 2.47 -6.11
N ARG A 170 -0.93 3.19 -5.99
CA ARG A 170 -1.12 4.26 -5.00
C ARG A 170 -2.01 3.78 -3.86
N VAL A 171 -1.51 3.83 -2.64
CA VAL A 171 -2.25 3.44 -1.43
C VAL A 171 -2.51 4.68 -0.58
N ALA A 172 -3.77 4.95 -0.30
CA ALA A 172 -4.23 6.02 0.57
C ALA A 172 -4.89 5.44 1.83
N ILE A 173 -4.47 5.89 3.00
CA ILE A 173 -5.01 5.48 4.30
C ILE A 173 -5.66 6.70 4.95
N GLU A 174 -6.98 6.68 5.08
CA GLU A 174 -7.74 7.68 5.85
C GLU A 174 -7.96 7.16 7.26
N LEU A 175 -7.38 7.84 8.25
CA LEU A 175 -7.54 7.48 9.66
C LEU A 175 -8.76 8.17 10.26
N LYS A 176 -9.53 7.41 11.07
CA LYS A 176 -10.61 7.94 11.91
C LYS A 176 -10.34 7.60 13.38
N PRO A 177 -10.65 8.52 14.31
CA PRO A 177 -10.59 8.20 15.72
C PRO A 177 -11.68 7.19 16.09
N GLY A 178 -11.31 6.19 16.86
CA GLY A 178 -12.19 5.16 17.41
C GLY A 178 -12.19 5.18 18.93
N THR A 179 -12.52 4.06 19.55
CA THR A 179 -12.61 3.95 21.00
C THR A 179 -11.27 4.29 21.67
N GLY A 180 -11.32 5.25 22.62
CA GLY A 180 -10.16 5.71 23.38
C GLY A 180 -9.32 6.80 22.71
N PHE A 181 -9.63 7.19 21.47
CA PHE A 181 -9.02 8.33 20.80
C PHE A 181 -10.05 9.37 20.40
N THR A 182 -9.77 10.63 20.72
CA THR A 182 -10.58 11.79 20.28
C THR A 182 -10.05 12.40 18.99
N SER A 183 -8.81 12.07 18.61
CA SER A 183 -8.13 12.57 17.42
C SER A 183 -7.08 11.56 16.96
N VAL A 184 -6.81 11.53 15.68
CA VAL A 184 -5.69 10.80 15.06
C VAL A 184 -4.55 11.72 14.61
N ALA A 185 -4.62 13.00 14.99
CA ALA A 185 -3.56 13.96 14.69
C ALA A 185 -2.22 13.50 15.29
N GLY A 186 -1.14 13.65 14.53
CA GLY A 186 0.19 13.22 14.94
C GLY A 186 0.45 11.72 14.77
N ALA A 187 -0.46 10.96 14.17
CA ALA A 187 -0.19 9.57 13.81
C ALA A 187 0.97 9.48 12.81
N MET A 188 1.78 8.44 12.94
CA MET A 188 2.74 8.01 11.92
C MET A 188 2.21 6.74 11.28
N VAL A 189 2.09 6.75 9.94
CA VAL A 189 1.56 5.62 9.18
C VAL A 189 2.65 5.06 8.29
N SER A 190 2.71 3.73 8.22
CA SER A 190 3.62 3.02 7.31
C SER A 190 2.90 1.83 6.68
N LEU A 191 3.22 1.55 5.42
CA LEU A 191 2.89 0.27 4.79
C LEU A 191 3.99 -0.72 5.13
N VAL A 192 3.63 -1.93 5.53
CA VAL A 192 4.58 -2.96 6.01
C VAL A 192 4.33 -4.30 5.30
N SER A 193 5.24 -5.27 5.50
CA SER A 193 5.18 -6.59 4.85
C SER A 193 5.19 -6.56 3.33
N LEU A 194 5.82 -5.55 2.75
CA LEU A 194 6.02 -5.43 1.32
C LEU A 194 7.20 -6.32 0.88
N SER A 195 7.21 -6.73 -0.39
CA SER A 195 8.31 -7.50 -0.97
C SER A 195 9.45 -6.58 -1.41
N ALA A 196 10.67 -6.87 -0.98
CA ALA A 196 11.87 -6.21 -1.49
C ALA A 196 12.22 -6.65 -2.93
N ASP A 197 11.75 -7.81 -3.37
CA ASP A 197 12.08 -8.40 -4.68
C ASP A 197 11.49 -7.60 -5.85
N ASN A 198 10.43 -6.84 -5.60
CA ASN A 198 9.82 -5.97 -6.59
C ASN A 198 10.40 -4.53 -6.58
N GLY A 199 11.53 -4.32 -5.91
CA GLY A 199 12.13 -3.00 -5.76
C GLY A 199 11.47 -2.12 -4.69
N ASN A 200 10.49 -2.65 -3.95
CA ASN A 200 9.92 -2.01 -2.78
C ASN A 200 10.74 -2.31 -1.53
N PRO A 201 10.82 -1.39 -0.58
CA PRO A 201 11.35 -1.67 0.75
C PRO A 201 10.38 -2.60 1.52
N THR A 202 10.88 -3.19 2.62
CA THR A 202 10.06 -4.01 3.53
C THR A 202 9.07 -3.20 4.36
N ALA A 203 9.26 -1.89 4.43
CA ALA A 203 8.34 -0.91 5.02
C ALA A 203 8.48 0.42 4.28
N ILE A 204 7.36 1.12 4.08
CA ILE A 204 7.30 2.44 3.47
C ILE A 204 6.64 3.41 4.46
N LYS A 205 7.35 4.46 4.85
CA LYS A 205 6.74 5.58 5.57
C LYS A 205 5.92 6.41 4.60
N THR A 206 4.68 6.68 4.96
CA THR A 206 3.74 7.38 4.10
C THR A 206 3.89 8.90 4.16
N TYR A 207 3.51 9.57 3.08
CA TYR A 207 3.30 11.02 3.01
C TYR A 207 1.95 11.37 3.67
N ASN A 208 1.92 12.38 4.54
CA ASN A 208 0.67 12.94 5.05
C ASN A 208 0.11 13.93 4.01
N ALA A 209 -0.84 13.47 3.20
CA ALA A 209 -1.42 14.25 2.11
C ALA A 209 -2.34 15.36 2.61
N SER A 210 -3.17 15.08 3.63
CA SER A 210 -4.05 16.08 4.26
C SER A 210 -4.61 15.57 5.58
N GLY A 211 -4.29 16.25 6.68
CA GLY A 211 -4.88 15.96 7.99
C GLY A 211 -4.75 14.48 8.41
N ASN A 212 -5.79 13.70 8.17
CA ASN A 212 -5.88 12.30 8.56
C ASN A 212 -5.61 11.33 7.39
N THR A 213 -5.23 11.84 6.22
CA THR A 213 -4.98 11.02 5.03
C THR A 213 -3.49 10.89 4.77
N TYR A 214 -3.04 9.65 4.65
CA TYR A 214 -1.66 9.25 4.44
C TYR A 214 -1.55 8.46 3.15
N GLU A 215 -0.57 8.76 2.31
CA GLU A 215 -0.42 8.13 1.00
C GLU A 215 0.99 7.58 0.79
N ALA A 216 1.09 6.50 0.02
CA ALA A 216 2.35 5.96 -0.44
C ALA A 216 2.21 5.33 -1.84
N LEU A 217 3.30 5.33 -2.57
CA LEU A 217 3.46 4.56 -3.81
C LEU A 217 4.20 3.26 -3.52
N THR A 218 3.79 2.19 -4.19
CA THR A 218 4.42 0.88 -4.08
C THR A 218 4.65 0.29 -5.47
N ALA A 219 5.63 -0.60 -5.62
CA ALA A 219 5.66 -1.46 -6.79
C ALA A 219 4.49 -2.47 -6.74
N PRO A 220 3.98 -2.93 -7.89
CA PRO A 220 2.93 -3.94 -7.95
C PRO A 220 3.36 -5.23 -7.24
N GLN A 221 2.53 -5.70 -6.30
CA GLN A 221 2.81 -6.90 -5.52
C GLN A 221 1.59 -7.40 -4.77
N THR A 222 1.71 -8.55 -4.12
CA THR A 222 0.65 -9.13 -3.29
C THR A 222 1.11 -9.25 -1.84
N ILE A 223 0.33 -8.69 -0.91
CA ILE A 223 0.47 -8.91 0.52
C ILE A 223 -0.45 -10.06 0.90
N ALA A 224 0.10 -11.12 1.49
CA ALA A 224 -0.67 -12.30 1.86
C ALA A 224 -1.64 -11.99 3.01
N ALA A 225 -2.79 -12.65 2.99
CA ALA A 225 -3.78 -12.61 4.06
C ALA A 225 -3.15 -12.84 5.45
N GLY A 226 -3.60 -12.10 6.45
CA GLY A 226 -3.12 -12.17 7.83
C GLY A 226 -1.75 -11.54 8.10
N LYS A 227 -1.01 -11.10 7.06
CA LYS A 227 0.22 -10.32 7.26
C LYS A 227 -0.12 -8.87 7.61
N PRO A 228 0.65 -8.20 8.49
CA PRO A 228 0.43 -6.78 8.75
C PRO A 228 0.64 -5.99 7.46
N PHE A 229 -0.31 -5.13 7.10
CA PHE A 229 -0.24 -4.32 5.90
C PHE A 229 -0.09 -2.83 6.23
N VAL A 230 -0.88 -2.33 7.16
CA VAL A 230 -0.78 -0.94 7.63
C VAL A 230 -0.32 -0.94 9.09
N LYS A 231 0.69 -0.13 9.40
CA LYS A 231 1.15 0.15 10.74
C LYS A 231 0.79 1.60 11.08
N VAL A 232 0.20 1.81 12.24
CA VAL A 232 -0.10 3.15 12.77
C VAL A 232 0.54 3.29 14.14
N GLU A 233 1.31 4.35 14.34
CA GLU A 233 1.88 4.74 15.64
C GLU A 233 1.16 6.01 16.11
N LEU A 234 0.48 5.93 17.24
CA LEU A 234 -0.33 7.02 17.80
C LEU A 234 -0.40 6.94 19.31
N GLY A 235 -0.19 8.05 20.02
CA GLY A 235 -0.33 8.12 21.46
C GLY A 235 0.58 7.18 22.26
N GLY A 236 1.75 6.84 21.70
CA GLY A 236 2.69 5.88 22.30
C GLY A 236 2.35 4.41 22.01
N GLY A 237 1.23 4.12 21.37
CA GLY A 237 0.85 2.78 20.89
C GLY A 237 1.27 2.52 19.45
N THR A 238 1.43 1.24 19.12
CA THR A 238 1.67 0.77 17.75
C THR A 238 0.57 -0.22 17.38
N PHE A 239 -0.11 0.06 16.28
CA PHE A 239 -1.28 -0.71 15.83
C PHE A 239 -1.04 -1.23 14.43
N TYR A 240 -1.56 -2.44 14.13
CA TYR A 240 -1.44 -3.05 12.82
C TYR A 240 -2.80 -3.43 12.27
N PHE A 241 -3.02 -3.13 10.98
CA PHE A 241 -4.10 -3.69 10.19
C PHE A 241 -3.58 -4.91 9.43
N ARG A 242 -4.33 -6.02 9.53
CA ARG A 242 -4.05 -7.29 8.85
C ARG A 242 -5.25 -7.64 7.97
N PRO A 243 -5.08 -7.62 6.64
CA PRO A 243 -6.18 -8.00 5.75
C PRO A 243 -6.52 -9.49 5.88
N GLN A 244 -7.79 -9.82 5.81
CA GLN A 244 -8.26 -11.22 5.80
C GLN A 244 -7.97 -11.93 4.49
N ASN A 245 -8.00 -11.20 3.39
CA ASN A 245 -7.71 -11.68 2.06
C ASN A 245 -6.38 -11.13 1.57
N ASN A 246 -5.83 -11.73 0.52
CA ASN A 246 -4.67 -11.16 -0.14
C ASN A 246 -4.98 -9.76 -0.67
N VAL A 247 -4.09 -8.80 -0.40
CA VAL A 247 -4.14 -7.48 -1.02
C VAL A 247 -3.25 -7.50 -2.25
N VAL A 248 -3.87 -7.42 -3.41
CA VAL A 248 -3.16 -7.35 -4.70
C VAL A 248 -3.03 -5.88 -5.09
N LEU A 249 -1.81 -5.36 -5.09
CA LEU A 249 -1.51 -4.00 -5.53
C LEU A 249 -1.09 -4.04 -7.00
N GLU A 250 -1.95 -3.53 -7.87
CA GLU A 250 -1.75 -3.55 -9.33
C GLU A 250 -1.22 -2.20 -9.83
N ALA A 251 -0.42 -2.25 -10.89
CA ALA A 251 0.07 -1.05 -11.58
C ALA A 251 -1.10 -0.17 -12.05
N GLY A 252 -0.97 1.14 -11.87
CA GLY A 252 -1.99 2.11 -12.28
C GLY A 252 -3.28 2.07 -11.46
N SER A 253 -3.29 1.37 -10.33
CA SER A 253 -4.44 1.27 -9.44
C SER A 253 -4.26 2.11 -8.18
N ARG A 254 -5.37 2.65 -7.69
CA ARG A 254 -5.44 3.41 -6.44
C ARG A 254 -6.31 2.66 -5.43
N TYR A 255 -5.77 2.48 -4.23
CA TYR A 255 -6.41 1.81 -3.10
C TYR A 255 -6.64 2.83 -1.99
N LYS A 256 -7.87 3.01 -1.57
CA LYS A 256 -8.20 3.87 -0.43
C LYS A 256 -8.79 3.03 0.68
N TYR A 257 -8.14 3.03 1.84
CA TYR A 257 -8.57 2.36 3.06
C TYR A 257 -9.01 3.40 4.07
N THR A 258 -10.21 3.23 4.63
CA THR A 258 -10.65 4.01 5.79
C THR A 258 -10.49 3.15 7.03
N VAL A 259 -9.60 3.56 7.93
CA VAL A 259 -9.17 2.78 9.08
C VAL A 259 -9.48 3.54 10.37
N LYS A 260 -10.24 2.91 11.26
CA LYS A 260 -10.52 3.42 12.61
C LYS A 260 -9.43 2.96 13.57
N VAL A 261 -8.84 3.91 14.31
CA VAL A 261 -7.79 3.64 15.30
C VAL A 261 -8.44 3.57 16.68
N ASN A 262 -8.43 2.37 17.28
CA ASN A 262 -8.91 2.12 18.64
C ASN A 262 -7.73 1.82 19.55
N THR A 263 -7.88 2.00 20.86
CA THR A 263 -6.84 1.58 21.84
C THR A 263 -6.57 0.07 21.82
N THR A 264 -7.50 -0.70 21.26
CA THR A 264 -7.41 -2.16 21.13
C THR A 264 -6.90 -2.62 19.77
N GLY A 265 -6.76 -1.74 18.78
CA GLY A 265 -6.28 -2.11 17.44
C GLY A 265 -6.86 -1.24 16.30
N LEU A 266 -6.62 -1.66 15.07
CA LEU A 266 -7.16 -1.01 13.88
C LEU A 266 -8.37 -1.78 13.36
N THR A 267 -9.43 -1.05 13.02
CA THR A 267 -10.61 -1.59 12.35
C THR A 267 -10.75 -0.98 10.97
N LEU A 268 -10.92 -1.80 9.94
CA LEU A 268 -11.23 -1.31 8.60
C LEU A 268 -12.71 -0.92 8.53
N GLU A 269 -13.00 0.33 8.16
CA GLU A 269 -14.37 0.79 7.90
C GLU A 269 -14.75 0.71 6.42
N GLY A 270 -13.76 0.69 5.53
CA GLY A 270 -13.99 0.59 4.10
C GLY A 270 -12.71 0.49 3.29
N CYS A 271 -12.79 -0.13 2.14
CA CYS A 271 -11.75 -0.15 1.13
C CYS A 271 -12.37 0.21 -0.21
N THR A 272 -11.74 1.10 -0.95
CA THR A 272 -12.13 1.47 -2.31
C THR A 272 -10.93 1.17 -3.22
N ILE A 273 -11.17 0.40 -4.27
CA ILE A 273 -10.17 0.08 -5.29
C ILE A 273 -10.66 0.67 -6.60
N GLY A 274 -9.81 1.40 -7.30
CA GLY A 274 -10.15 1.97 -8.60
C GLY A 274 -8.92 2.14 -9.46
N ASN A 275 -9.12 2.39 -10.74
CA ASN A 275 -8.02 2.86 -11.58
C ASN A 275 -7.49 4.16 -11.00
N TRP A 276 -6.22 4.46 -11.24
CA TRP A 276 -5.64 5.74 -10.79
C TRP A 276 -6.43 6.93 -11.34
N THR A 277 -7.03 6.70 -12.50
CA THR A 277 -7.90 7.65 -13.23
C THR A 277 -9.37 7.58 -12.84
N ASP A 278 -9.86 6.48 -12.24
CA ASP A 278 -11.26 6.27 -11.89
C ASP A 278 -11.42 5.87 -10.41
N GLY A 279 -12.34 6.51 -9.72
CA GLY A 279 -12.73 6.15 -8.35
C GLY A 279 -13.74 5.02 -8.33
N GLY A 280 -13.33 3.77 -8.57
CA GLY A 280 -14.16 2.58 -8.36
C GLY A 280 -14.00 2.05 -6.93
N GLY A 281 -15.01 1.37 -6.37
CA GLY A 281 -15.02 0.91 -4.99
C GLY A 281 -15.49 -0.52 -4.81
N GLU A 282 -14.79 -1.25 -3.94
CA GLU A 282 -15.30 -2.44 -3.28
C GLU A 282 -15.22 -2.24 -1.76
N SER A 283 -16.23 -2.71 -1.03
CA SER A 283 -16.25 -2.67 0.43
C SER A 283 -15.83 -4.03 0.98
N GLY A 284 -14.81 -4.06 1.83
CA GLY A 284 -14.42 -5.23 2.60
C GLY A 284 -14.39 -4.90 4.09
N GLU A 285 -14.95 -5.74 4.93
CA GLU A 285 -14.76 -5.67 6.38
C GLU A 285 -13.42 -6.34 6.75
N ALA A 286 -12.60 -5.65 7.52
CA ALA A 286 -11.43 -6.27 8.15
C ALA A 286 -11.85 -6.83 9.50
N GLU A 287 -11.51 -8.08 9.74
CA GLU A 287 -11.67 -8.71 11.04
C GLU A 287 -10.58 -8.21 11.99
N ASP A 288 -10.99 -7.74 13.14
CA ASP A 288 -10.10 -7.48 14.25
C ASP A 288 -9.67 -8.83 14.83
N LEU A 289 -8.44 -9.27 14.54
CA LEU A 289 -7.91 -10.55 15.04
C LEU A 289 -7.73 -10.57 16.57
N GLY A 290 -7.83 -9.41 17.22
CA GLY A 290 -7.69 -9.29 18.68
C GLY A 290 -6.28 -9.49 19.21
N TYR A 291 -5.29 -9.65 18.34
CA TYR A 291 -3.89 -9.84 18.73
C TYR A 291 -2.89 -9.32 17.71
N ILE A 292 -1.66 -9.11 18.19
CA ILE A 292 -0.46 -8.92 17.37
C ILE A 292 0.50 -10.07 17.67
N TYR A 293 1.06 -10.72 16.66
CA TYR A 293 2.05 -11.78 16.86
C TYR A 293 3.44 -11.34 16.41
N ASP A 294 4.39 -11.36 17.30
CA ASP A 294 5.81 -11.18 17.00
C ASP A 294 6.49 -12.55 16.87
N SER A 295 6.90 -12.89 15.67
CA SER A 295 7.54 -14.17 15.36
C SER A 295 8.95 -14.30 15.94
N ASN A 296 9.67 -13.20 16.19
CA ASN A 296 11.02 -13.21 16.75
C ASN A 296 11.01 -13.61 18.23
N THR A 297 10.04 -13.08 18.98
CA THR A 297 9.87 -13.38 20.42
C THR A 297 8.83 -14.47 20.67
N LYS A 298 8.15 -14.96 19.63
CA LYS A 298 7.01 -15.87 19.70
C LYS A 298 5.93 -15.37 20.66
N THR A 299 5.60 -14.07 20.62
CA THR A 299 4.70 -13.44 21.58
C THR A 299 3.42 -12.95 20.91
N TYR A 300 2.28 -13.38 21.43
CA TYR A 300 0.97 -12.80 21.15
C TYR A 300 0.73 -11.62 22.10
N THR A 301 0.52 -10.43 21.56
CA THR A 301 0.02 -9.27 22.28
C THR A 301 -1.48 -9.21 22.06
N VAL A 302 -2.25 -9.54 23.10
CA VAL A 302 -3.69 -9.81 23.04
C VAL A 302 -4.47 -8.66 23.67
N TYR A 303 -5.56 -8.24 23.02
CA TYR A 303 -6.37 -7.10 23.47
C TYR A 303 -7.89 -7.33 23.41
N ASN A 304 -8.38 -8.49 22.91
CA ASN A 304 -9.78 -8.89 22.97
C ASN A 304 -9.93 -10.42 23.06
N ALA A 305 -11.18 -10.91 23.16
CA ALA A 305 -11.48 -12.33 23.33
C ALA A 305 -11.02 -13.18 22.15
N ASP A 306 -11.16 -12.68 20.90
CA ASP A 306 -10.78 -13.45 19.72
C ASP A 306 -9.26 -13.61 19.64
N GLY A 307 -8.49 -12.59 20.03
CA GLY A 307 -7.04 -12.69 20.18
C GLY A 307 -6.62 -13.69 21.27
N LEU A 308 -7.36 -13.76 22.38
CA LEU A 308 -7.08 -14.73 23.43
C LEU A 308 -7.35 -16.17 22.96
N LEU A 309 -8.42 -16.38 22.19
CA LEU A 309 -8.73 -17.67 21.58
C LEU A 309 -7.67 -18.08 20.55
N ALA A 310 -7.22 -17.14 19.72
CA ALA A 310 -6.15 -17.38 18.74
C ALA A 310 -4.83 -17.78 19.42
N TRP A 311 -4.45 -17.09 20.50
CA TRP A 311 -3.30 -17.49 21.29
C TRP A 311 -3.50 -18.89 21.92
N ASN A 312 -4.68 -19.17 22.44
CA ASN A 312 -5.00 -20.47 23.03
C ASN A 312 -4.79 -21.60 22.01
N GLU A 313 -5.31 -21.45 20.79
CA GLU A 313 -5.12 -22.42 19.71
C GLU A 313 -3.64 -22.55 19.30
N ALA A 314 -2.93 -21.45 19.15
CA ALA A 314 -1.51 -21.44 18.78
C ALA A 314 -0.65 -22.12 19.87
N SER A 315 -0.92 -21.83 21.15
CA SER A 315 -0.19 -22.40 22.27
C SER A 315 -0.43 -23.91 22.50
N GLN A 316 -1.48 -24.46 21.88
CA GLN A 316 -1.68 -25.92 21.85
C GLN A 316 -0.84 -26.61 20.78
N LYS A 317 -0.43 -25.87 19.72
CA LYS A 317 0.44 -26.36 18.64
C LYS A 317 1.93 -26.15 18.96
N ASP A 318 2.27 -25.05 19.63
CA ASP A 318 3.61 -24.73 20.15
C ASP A 318 3.50 -24.22 21.59
N GLU A 319 3.81 -25.10 22.57
CA GLU A 319 3.70 -24.83 24.00
C GLU A 319 4.60 -23.68 24.50
N SER A 320 5.58 -23.25 23.69
CA SER A 320 6.52 -22.19 24.03
C SER A 320 6.03 -20.79 23.65
N ILE A 321 4.86 -20.66 23.03
CA ILE A 321 4.30 -19.37 22.58
C ILE A 321 3.91 -18.51 23.78
N ASN A 322 4.43 -17.29 23.83
CA ASN A 322 4.14 -16.31 24.89
C ASN A 322 2.83 -15.55 24.63
N CYS A 323 2.25 -15.02 25.71
CA CYS A 323 1.10 -14.11 25.65
C CYS A 323 1.31 -12.91 26.57
N THR A 324 0.93 -11.73 26.07
CA THR A 324 0.87 -10.50 26.88
C THR A 324 -0.47 -9.82 26.65
N LEU A 325 -1.25 -9.59 27.71
CA LEU A 325 -2.48 -8.82 27.63
C LEU A 325 -2.17 -7.32 27.60
N THR A 326 -2.94 -6.54 26.84
CA THR A 326 -2.87 -5.09 26.79
C THR A 326 -4.22 -4.42 27.04
N ALA A 327 -5.26 -5.21 27.31
CA ALA A 327 -6.59 -4.76 27.70
C ALA A 327 -7.28 -5.79 28.58
N ASP A 328 -8.32 -5.39 29.29
CA ASP A 328 -9.24 -6.29 29.95
C ASP A 328 -10.02 -7.09 28.90
N ILE A 329 -10.23 -8.38 29.12
CA ILE A 329 -10.83 -9.30 28.16
C ILE A 329 -12.18 -9.80 28.69
N ASP A 330 -13.25 -9.63 27.92
CA ASP A 330 -14.56 -10.23 28.22
C ASP A 330 -14.75 -11.51 27.37
N MET A 331 -14.80 -12.66 28.04
CA MET A 331 -15.01 -13.98 27.44
C MET A 331 -16.46 -14.42 27.46
N THR A 332 -17.40 -13.55 27.84
CA THR A 332 -18.82 -13.88 27.90
C THR A 332 -19.31 -14.39 26.54
N GLY A 333 -19.90 -15.59 26.53
CA GLY A 333 -20.40 -16.22 25.29
C GLY A 333 -19.33 -16.81 24.36
N LYS A 334 -18.06 -16.77 24.74
CA LYS A 334 -16.97 -17.42 24.01
C LYS A 334 -16.72 -18.82 24.57
N GLU A 335 -16.43 -19.77 23.68
CA GLU A 335 -16.05 -21.12 24.07
C GLU A 335 -14.54 -21.21 24.26
N TRP A 336 -14.13 -21.78 25.42
CA TRP A 336 -12.73 -22.08 25.70
C TRP A 336 -12.52 -23.57 25.60
N THR A 337 -11.90 -24.01 24.54
CA THR A 337 -11.52 -25.42 24.34
C THR A 337 -10.00 -25.55 24.44
N ARG A 338 -9.55 -26.44 25.33
CA ARG A 338 -8.16 -26.80 25.43
C ARG A 338 -8.03 -28.29 25.59
N SER A 339 -7.24 -28.94 24.76
CA SER A 339 -7.00 -30.39 24.84
C SER A 339 -5.83 -30.66 25.77
N ASP A 340 -6.12 -30.89 27.04
CA ASP A 340 -5.08 -30.95 28.08
C ASP A 340 -4.50 -32.35 28.36
N ILE A 341 -4.86 -33.35 27.54
CA ILE A 341 -4.38 -34.71 27.78
C ILE A 341 -2.86 -34.83 27.54
N PHE A 342 -2.29 -34.01 26.68
CA PHE A 342 -0.88 -34.06 26.27
C PHE A 342 -0.19 -32.73 26.10
N THR A 343 -0.85 -31.61 26.35
CA THR A 343 -0.27 -30.27 26.13
C THR A 343 0.12 -29.61 27.43
N PHE A 344 1.42 -29.40 27.58
CA PHE A 344 2.00 -28.66 28.70
C PHE A 344 2.39 -27.27 28.21
N TYR A 345 1.92 -26.23 28.85
CA TYR A 345 2.35 -24.89 28.51
C TYR A 345 3.71 -24.59 29.15
N SER A 346 4.66 -24.14 28.31
CA SER A 346 6.03 -23.81 28.72
C SER A 346 6.42 -22.35 28.43
N GLY A 347 5.51 -21.56 27.84
CA GLY A 347 5.69 -20.14 27.58
C GLY A 347 5.42 -19.24 28.77
N VAL A 348 5.47 -17.92 28.55
CA VAL A 348 5.12 -16.89 29.54
C VAL A 348 3.78 -16.26 29.18
N PHE A 349 2.80 -16.40 30.06
CA PHE A 349 1.55 -15.64 30.01
C PHE A 349 1.62 -14.47 30.99
N ASN A 350 1.63 -13.24 30.48
CA ASN A 350 1.68 -12.03 31.29
C ASN A 350 0.38 -11.24 31.15
N GLY A 351 -0.47 -11.24 32.15
CA GLY A 351 -1.71 -10.47 32.20
C GLY A 351 -1.53 -8.97 32.33
N GLN A 352 -0.33 -8.48 32.69
CA GLN A 352 -0.03 -7.06 32.94
C GLN A 352 -0.99 -6.35 33.92
N GLY A 353 -1.66 -7.10 34.80
CA GLY A 353 -2.66 -6.58 35.72
C GLY A 353 -4.07 -6.47 35.11
N HIS A 354 -4.25 -6.84 33.86
CA HIS A 354 -5.55 -6.89 33.21
C HIS A 354 -6.38 -8.08 33.69
N ARG A 355 -7.69 -7.97 33.47
CA ARG A 355 -8.70 -8.93 33.84
C ARG A 355 -9.20 -9.75 32.67
N ILE A 356 -9.48 -11.02 32.91
CA ILE A 356 -10.31 -11.85 32.03
C ILE A 356 -11.60 -12.15 32.79
N THR A 357 -12.75 -11.72 32.22
CA THR A 357 -14.08 -11.90 32.82
C THR A 357 -14.92 -12.88 32.01
N GLY A 358 -15.91 -13.51 32.65
CA GLY A 358 -16.87 -14.39 31.98
C GLY A 358 -16.25 -15.67 31.41
N PHE A 359 -15.11 -16.10 31.92
CA PHE A 359 -14.38 -17.27 31.42
C PHE A 359 -15.06 -18.56 31.85
N ASN A 360 -15.45 -19.39 30.88
CA ASN A 360 -16.05 -20.69 31.10
C ASN A 360 -15.15 -21.79 30.52
N SER A 361 -14.89 -22.84 31.27
CA SER A 361 -14.18 -24.01 30.79
C SER A 361 -14.70 -25.29 31.41
N SER A 362 -14.80 -26.34 30.59
CA SER A 362 -15.07 -27.69 31.03
C SER A 362 -14.09 -28.66 30.38
N ALA A 363 -13.40 -29.46 31.15
CA ALA A 363 -12.47 -30.44 30.63
C ALA A 363 -12.61 -31.80 31.37
N MET A 364 -12.20 -32.84 30.68
CA MET A 364 -12.19 -34.19 31.28
C MET A 364 -11.00 -34.43 32.22
N ASN A 365 -9.87 -33.70 32.01
CA ASN A 365 -8.66 -33.83 32.80
C ASN A 365 -8.07 -32.43 33.05
N ASN A 366 -7.55 -32.18 34.25
CA ASN A 366 -6.85 -30.95 34.64
C ASN A 366 -7.51 -29.66 34.13
N THR A 367 -8.64 -29.30 34.71
CA THR A 367 -9.40 -28.10 34.34
C THR A 367 -8.84 -26.86 35.01
N GLY A 368 -8.72 -25.76 34.26
CA GLY A 368 -8.29 -24.44 34.70
C GLY A 368 -8.28 -23.45 33.57
N PHE A 369 -7.73 -22.25 33.77
CA PHE A 369 -7.38 -21.37 32.68
C PHE A 369 -6.34 -22.05 31.78
N LEU A 370 -5.35 -22.71 32.35
CA LEU A 370 -4.52 -23.70 31.70
C LEU A 370 -4.65 -25.06 32.41
N GLY A 371 -4.64 -26.15 31.66
CA GLY A 371 -4.70 -27.49 32.23
C GLY A 371 -3.41 -27.86 32.96
N SER A 372 -2.25 -27.62 32.36
CA SER A 372 -0.96 -27.97 32.93
C SER A 372 0.15 -26.98 32.56
N LEU A 373 1.00 -26.64 33.54
CA LEU A 373 2.28 -25.95 33.33
C LEU A 373 3.44 -26.95 33.38
N LEU A 374 4.38 -26.81 32.44
CA LEU A 374 5.64 -27.57 32.41
C LEU A 374 6.63 -26.98 33.43
N SER A 375 7.47 -27.84 34.03
CA SER A 375 8.45 -27.47 35.04
C SER A 375 9.29 -26.26 34.70
N GLU A 376 9.50 -25.34 35.63
CA GLU A 376 10.37 -24.16 35.65
C GLU A 376 10.24 -23.16 34.48
N ARG A 377 9.80 -23.56 33.26
CA ARG A 377 9.70 -22.70 32.10
C ARG A 377 8.34 -22.03 31.97
N GLY A 378 7.25 -22.73 32.30
CA GLY A 378 5.90 -22.18 32.18
C GLY A 378 5.63 -21.15 33.30
N VAL A 379 5.25 -19.93 32.88
CA VAL A 379 4.97 -18.84 33.83
C VAL A 379 3.62 -18.21 33.50
N ILE A 380 2.75 -18.06 34.52
CA ILE A 380 1.58 -17.19 34.47
C ILE A 380 1.79 -16.08 35.49
N LYS A 381 1.69 -14.83 35.07
CA LYS A 381 1.93 -13.70 35.96
C LYS A 381 0.98 -12.53 35.73
N ASN A 382 0.73 -11.75 36.80
CA ASN A 382 -0.02 -10.50 36.77
C ASN A 382 -1.40 -10.62 36.12
N LEU A 383 -2.14 -11.72 36.40
CA LEU A 383 -3.43 -12.03 35.78
C LEU A 383 -4.54 -12.03 36.82
N GLN A 384 -5.68 -11.43 36.49
CA GLN A 384 -6.90 -11.48 37.26
C GLN A 384 -7.97 -12.24 36.48
N LEU A 385 -8.47 -13.36 36.99
CA LEU A 385 -9.62 -14.08 36.44
C LEU A 385 -10.85 -13.76 37.31
N ILE A 386 -11.90 -13.22 36.72
CA ILE A 386 -13.09 -12.74 37.43
C ILE A 386 -14.33 -13.41 36.88
N ASP A 387 -15.20 -13.87 37.80
CA ASP A 387 -16.46 -14.54 37.46
C ASP A 387 -16.25 -15.77 36.56
N VAL A 388 -15.23 -16.58 36.92
CA VAL A 388 -14.99 -17.83 36.18
C VAL A 388 -16.04 -18.89 36.55
N ASN A 389 -16.36 -19.74 35.56
CA ASN A 389 -17.20 -20.92 35.81
C ASN A 389 -16.47 -22.14 35.23
N LEU A 390 -15.86 -22.93 36.13
CA LEU A 390 -15.01 -24.06 35.77
C LEU A 390 -15.64 -25.35 36.27
N TYR A 391 -15.73 -26.33 35.38
CA TYR A 391 -16.22 -27.66 35.70
C TYR A 391 -15.25 -28.73 35.21
N GLY A 392 -14.76 -29.56 36.13
CA GLY A 392 -13.94 -30.74 35.84
C GLY A 392 -14.73 -32.02 36.07
N SER A 393 -14.72 -32.93 35.10
CA SER A 393 -15.36 -34.23 35.23
C SER A 393 -14.41 -35.33 35.77
N SER A 394 -13.11 -35.11 35.71
CA SER A 394 -12.07 -35.96 36.30
C SER A 394 -10.74 -35.19 36.41
N GLY A 395 -9.80 -35.70 37.21
CA GLY A 395 -8.51 -35.06 37.42
C GLY A 395 -8.56 -33.86 38.36
N ASN A 396 -7.67 -32.87 38.14
CA ASN A 396 -7.54 -31.71 39.03
C ASN A 396 -8.32 -30.53 38.44
N THR A 397 -9.15 -29.90 39.27
CA THR A 397 -9.88 -28.69 38.90
C THR A 397 -9.39 -27.50 39.73
N ALA A 398 -8.96 -26.43 39.04
CA ALA A 398 -8.43 -25.23 39.69
C ALA A 398 -8.75 -23.98 38.90
N GLY A 399 -8.70 -22.80 39.51
CA GLY A 399 -9.02 -21.53 38.84
C GLY A 399 -8.00 -21.14 37.79
N ILE A 400 -6.72 -21.35 38.05
CA ILE A 400 -5.64 -20.92 37.16
C ILE A 400 -5.01 -22.11 36.43
N VAL A 401 -4.50 -23.09 37.13
CA VAL A 401 -3.82 -24.23 36.51
C VAL A 401 -4.21 -25.54 37.26
N GLY A 402 -4.72 -26.51 36.51
CA GLY A 402 -5.11 -27.82 37.08
C GLY A 402 -3.91 -28.61 37.62
N ARG A 403 -2.79 -28.62 36.90
CA ARG A 403 -1.53 -29.25 37.30
C ARG A 403 -0.36 -28.29 37.12
N ASN A 404 0.20 -27.84 38.24
CA ASN A 404 1.28 -26.84 38.19
C ASN A 404 2.65 -27.46 38.49
N HIS A 405 3.57 -27.35 37.54
CA HIS A 405 5.00 -27.60 37.68
C HIS A 405 5.83 -26.35 37.36
N GLY A 406 5.18 -25.21 37.02
CA GLY A 406 5.79 -23.95 36.69
C GLY A 406 5.59 -22.89 37.76
N GLN A 407 5.49 -21.62 37.34
CA GLN A 407 5.37 -20.48 38.26
C GLN A 407 4.04 -19.74 38.02
N ILE A 408 3.35 -19.43 39.13
CA ILE A 408 2.17 -18.56 39.17
C ILE A 408 2.52 -17.38 40.07
N ILE A 409 2.55 -16.15 39.49
CA ILE A 409 3.05 -14.96 40.20
C ILE A 409 2.00 -13.84 40.11
N ALA A 410 1.63 -13.27 41.25
CA ALA A 410 0.69 -12.13 41.33
C ALA A 410 -0.61 -12.35 40.51
N CYS A 411 -1.23 -13.53 40.67
CA CYS A 411 -2.47 -13.88 40.01
C CYS A 411 -3.60 -14.03 41.03
N SER A 412 -4.82 -13.71 40.61
CA SER A 412 -6.03 -13.90 41.41
C SER A 412 -7.16 -14.54 40.59
N VAL A 413 -8.07 -15.24 41.26
CA VAL A 413 -9.24 -15.82 40.65
C VAL A 413 -10.46 -15.69 41.57
N THR A 414 -11.59 -15.31 40.98
CA THR A 414 -12.91 -15.32 41.63
C THR A 414 -13.92 -16.01 40.73
N GLY A 415 -14.93 -16.66 41.29
CA GLY A 415 -15.97 -17.35 40.55
C GLY A 415 -16.29 -18.73 41.08
N LYS A 416 -16.91 -19.57 40.25
CA LYS A 416 -17.38 -20.91 40.58
C LYS A 416 -16.42 -21.97 40.02
N ILE A 417 -15.94 -22.85 40.91
CA ILE A 417 -15.10 -23.97 40.54
C ILE A 417 -15.74 -25.22 41.13
N SER A 418 -16.02 -26.20 40.28
CA SER A 418 -16.68 -27.47 40.66
C SER A 418 -16.04 -28.66 39.95
N ALA A 419 -16.00 -29.82 40.63
CA ALA A 419 -15.48 -31.08 40.14
C ALA A 419 -16.45 -32.21 40.36
#